data_e5d08123f19179e4ea6d1ce21632922a
#
_entry.id   e5d08123f19179e4ea6d1ce21632922a
#
_cell.length_a   1.000
_cell.length_b   1.000
_cell.length_c   1.000
_cell.angle_alpha   90.00
_cell.angle_beta   90.00
_cell.angle_gamma   90.00
#
_symmetry.space_group_name_H-M   'P 1'
#
loop_
_entity.id
_entity.type
_entity.pdbx_description
1 polymer ?
#
loop_
_entity_poly.entity_id
_entity_poly.type
_entity_poly.pdbx_seq_one_letter_code
_entity_poly.pdbx_strand_id
1 'polypeptide(L)'
;VSKTITQPSRRLFLQGAATSALALPLSGLFGRRADAMIRLEPIASPYGPVAPVRDQTTGLPLLQLPQGFTYQSFGWSGDLMADGRPNPTNHDGMAVVRSRLVNGQAELTLIRNHEAGVNPLYGRIEAPGFYDRGTDLVGEDDDDNPITGPAAGGTTKLVFTEGRFTAIEPALGGTIVNCAGGHTPWGTWITCEEDKTDFTEMGGEPHGYAFEVSPETGETSGIPIKAMGRMDHEAVAFDPIGGAIYLTEDDRNQAGLYKFVPRDQSQRLGSLEQGGTLYMAKVVGTEKADLLNPSMGDQHQIEWVEIEDPDLAPQPFTEAPFEADNKASGPFVQGRDQGGLRMSRLEGIFYSARDQRIYIVDTSSGREMDPASENHGKEGFGDGSVWTLDPATDRLTCIFQSENPQAGNNFDNITVSPRGGVLLCEDGGGVEDAFGMGERLMGLTPAGETYLFAKNNVQLTAADIRQAGKSAEFVKEGDYRDTEWAGATFDPSGQWLFVNLQSPGITFAITGPWERGLL
;
A
#
# COMPACT_ATOMS: atom_id res chain seq x y z
N VAL A 1 7.97 -23.27 -72.52
CA VAL A 1 8.36 -21.89 -72.13
C VAL A 1 8.76 -21.95 -70.64
N SER A 2 10.09 -22.07 -70.41
CA SER A 2 10.72 -22.17 -69.09
C SER A 2 10.92 -20.74 -68.56
N LYS A 3 10.38 -20.46 -67.33
CA LYS A 3 10.70 -19.24 -66.61
C LYS A 3 11.89 -19.47 -65.68
N THR A 4 13.01 -18.84 -66.03
CA THR A 4 14.24 -18.81 -65.24
C THR A 4 14.05 -17.89 -64.07
N ILE A 5 14.15 -18.36 -62.82
CA ILE A 5 14.18 -17.56 -61.62
C ILE A 5 15.63 -17.10 -61.40
N THR A 6 15.91 -15.82 -61.55
CA THR A 6 17.20 -15.23 -61.23
C THR A 6 17.34 -15.03 -59.73
N GLN A 7 18.35 -15.68 -59.12
CA GLN A 7 18.74 -15.45 -57.72
C GLN A 7 19.39 -14.04 -57.57
N PRO A 8 19.13 -13.32 -56.48
CA PRO A 8 19.77 -12.00 -56.24
C PRO A 8 21.26 -12.19 -55.91
N SER A 9 22.09 -11.31 -56.43
CA SER A 9 23.54 -11.37 -56.33
C SER A 9 24.04 -11.20 -54.88
N ARG A 10 25.15 -11.85 -54.51
CA ARG A 10 25.82 -11.74 -53.21
C ARG A 10 26.13 -10.30 -52.75
N ARG A 11 26.23 -9.36 -53.68
CA ARG A 11 26.47 -7.92 -53.35
C ARG A 11 25.25 -7.24 -52.72
N LEU A 12 24.05 -7.60 -53.12
CA LEU A 12 22.81 -7.06 -52.50
C LEU A 12 22.57 -7.57 -51.08
N PHE A 13 22.99 -8.83 -50.81
CA PHE A 13 22.88 -9.43 -49.46
C PHE A 13 23.83 -8.77 -48.47
N LEU A 14 25.04 -8.42 -48.88
CA LEU A 14 26.03 -7.72 -48.03
C LEU A 14 25.66 -6.27 -47.74
N GLN A 15 24.99 -5.60 -48.68
CA GLN A 15 24.50 -4.22 -48.46
C GLN A 15 23.27 -4.21 -47.50
N GLY A 16 22.41 -5.19 -47.55
CA GLY A 16 21.29 -5.34 -46.63
C GLY A 16 21.73 -5.67 -45.19
N ALA A 17 22.77 -6.49 -45.04
CA ALA A 17 23.32 -6.85 -43.72
C ALA A 17 24.09 -5.70 -43.06
N ALA A 18 24.77 -4.84 -43.84
CA ALA A 18 25.48 -3.70 -43.29
C ALA A 18 24.55 -2.57 -42.79
N THR A 19 23.38 -2.37 -43.44
CA THR A 19 22.39 -1.39 -43.00
C THR A 19 21.61 -1.88 -41.76
N SER A 20 21.40 -3.19 -41.61
CA SER A 20 20.75 -3.76 -40.45
C SER A 20 21.65 -3.73 -39.19
N ALA A 21 22.96 -3.89 -39.35
CA ALA A 21 23.92 -3.88 -38.24
C ALA A 21 24.17 -2.47 -37.68
N LEU A 22 23.92 -1.40 -38.43
CA LEU A 22 24.03 -0.01 -37.96
C LEU A 22 22.73 0.54 -37.36
N ALA A 23 21.59 -0.08 -37.67
CA ALA A 23 20.30 0.32 -37.11
C ALA A 23 20.05 -0.19 -35.69
N LEU A 24 20.59 -1.35 -35.31
CA LEU A 24 20.40 -1.96 -34.00
C LEU A 24 21.00 -1.14 -32.82
N PRO A 25 22.20 -0.54 -32.93
CA PRO A 25 22.72 0.30 -31.86
C PRO A 25 21.95 1.64 -31.72
N LEU A 26 21.45 2.20 -32.84
CA LEU A 26 20.70 3.44 -32.80
C LEU A 26 19.28 3.24 -32.25
N SER A 27 18.60 2.15 -32.59
CA SER A 27 17.29 1.83 -32.04
C SER A 27 17.37 1.56 -30.53
N GLY A 28 18.43 0.89 -30.06
CA GLY A 28 18.68 0.69 -28.64
C GLY A 28 18.98 1.99 -27.87
N LEU A 29 19.66 2.96 -28.52
CA LEU A 29 19.91 4.28 -27.94
C LEU A 29 18.65 5.17 -27.92
N PHE A 30 17.82 5.07 -28.94
CA PHE A 30 16.53 5.77 -28.96
C PHE A 30 15.51 5.13 -28.02
N GLY A 31 15.50 3.80 -27.89
CA GLY A 31 14.72 3.10 -26.89
C GLY A 31 15.08 3.53 -25.46
N ARG A 32 16.36 3.48 -25.10
CA ARG A 32 16.84 3.93 -23.78
C ARG A 32 16.56 5.41 -23.47
N ARG A 33 16.60 6.29 -24.48
CA ARG A 33 16.21 7.70 -24.32
C ARG A 33 14.71 7.88 -24.20
N ALA A 34 13.91 7.11 -24.94
CA ALA A 34 12.46 7.11 -24.80
C ALA A 34 12.06 6.58 -23.39
N ASP A 35 12.67 5.48 -22.95
CA ASP A 35 12.42 4.91 -21.62
C ASP A 35 12.81 5.88 -20.47
N ALA A 36 13.89 6.66 -20.64
CA ALA A 36 14.27 7.70 -19.67
C ALA A 36 13.30 8.90 -19.67
N MET A 37 12.71 9.26 -20.80
CA MET A 37 11.70 10.33 -20.87
C MET A 37 10.34 9.90 -20.31
N ILE A 38 9.97 8.63 -20.44
CA ILE A 38 8.70 8.05 -19.97
C ILE A 38 8.59 8.11 -18.44
N ARG A 39 9.72 8.06 -17.71
CA ARG A 39 9.76 8.09 -16.24
C ARG A 39 9.72 9.50 -15.64
N LEU A 40 9.78 10.52 -16.45
CA LEU A 40 9.78 11.91 -15.98
C LEU A 40 8.37 12.49 -15.86
N GLU A 41 7.41 11.96 -16.61
CA GLU A 41 6.02 12.44 -16.60
C GLU A 41 5.04 11.29 -16.90
N PRO A 42 3.82 11.36 -16.36
CA PRO A 42 2.78 10.39 -16.69
C PRO A 42 2.39 10.46 -18.17
N ILE A 43 2.05 9.31 -18.75
CA ILE A 43 1.42 9.25 -20.07
C ILE A 43 -0.04 9.70 -19.99
N ALA A 44 -0.65 9.95 -21.16
CA ALA A 44 -2.07 10.25 -21.24
C ALA A 44 -2.90 9.07 -20.68
N SER A 45 -3.80 9.35 -19.74
CA SER A 45 -4.66 8.33 -19.14
C SER A 45 -5.57 7.67 -20.19
N PRO A 46 -5.67 6.33 -20.22
CA PRO A 46 -6.62 5.63 -21.09
C PRO A 46 -8.08 5.97 -20.75
N TYR A 47 -8.33 6.46 -19.55
CA TYR A 47 -9.66 6.89 -19.11
C TYR A 47 -9.98 8.34 -19.50
N GLY A 48 -9.01 9.13 -19.95
CA GLY A 48 -9.11 10.54 -20.28
C GLY A 48 -8.72 11.47 -19.12
N PRO A 49 -8.82 12.80 -19.32
CA PRO A 49 -8.47 13.78 -18.31
C PRO A 49 -9.45 13.75 -17.14
N VAL A 50 -8.95 14.07 -15.94
CA VAL A 50 -9.78 14.21 -14.74
C VAL A 50 -10.39 15.60 -14.63
N ALA A 51 -11.53 15.69 -13.94
CA ALA A 51 -12.20 16.94 -13.58
C ALA A 51 -13.00 16.74 -12.28
N PRO A 52 -13.33 17.81 -11.54
CA PRO A 52 -14.15 17.71 -10.33
C PRO A 52 -15.49 17.05 -10.59
N VAL A 53 -15.80 16.00 -9.87
CA VAL A 53 -17.08 15.26 -9.92
C VAL A 53 -17.78 15.44 -8.58
N ARG A 54 -19.11 15.57 -8.60
CA ARG A 54 -19.90 15.68 -7.37
C ARG A 54 -20.13 14.30 -6.75
N ASP A 55 -19.85 14.21 -5.47
CA ASP A 55 -20.21 13.07 -4.62
C ASP A 55 -21.72 12.85 -4.61
N GLN A 56 -22.14 11.61 -4.83
CA GLN A 56 -23.57 11.26 -4.86
C GLN A 56 -24.22 11.30 -3.48
N THR A 57 -23.44 11.24 -2.39
CA THR A 57 -23.92 11.29 -1.01
C THR A 57 -24.10 12.73 -0.52
N THR A 58 -23.09 13.56 -0.66
CA THR A 58 -23.05 14.92 -0.06
C THR A 58 -23.28 16.04 -1.09
N GLY A 59 -23.06 15.76 -2.37
CA GLY A 59 -23.08 16.75 -3.44
C GLY A 59 -21.82 17.62 -3.53
N LEU A 60 -20.83 17.41 -2.65
CA LEU A 60 -19.55 18.12 -2.67
C LEU A 60 -18.62 17.58 -3.76
N PRO A 61 -17.76 18.41 -4.38
CA PRO A 61 -16.81 17.96 -5.40
C PRO A 61 -15.50 17.48 -4.74
N LEU A 62 -15.54 16.32 -4.06
CA LEU A 62 -14.43 15.82 -3.24
C LEU A 62 -13.32 15.18 -4.08
N LEU A 63 -13.63 14.66 -5.26
CA LEU A 63 -12.68 13.99 -6.15
C LEU A 63 -12.70 14.59 -7.55
N GLN A 64 -11.55 14.52 -8.23
CA GLN A 64 -11.46 14.66 -9.68
C GLN A 64 -11.36 13.27 -10.32
N LEU A 65 -12.24 12.98 -11.26
CA LEU A 65 -12.32 11.69 -11.97
C LEU A 65 -12.45 11.89 -13.48
N PRO A 66 -12.08 10.89 -14.30
CA PRO A 66 -12.32 10.91 -15.73
C PRO A 66 -13.81 10.91 -16.08
N GLN A 67 -14.16 11.41 -17.26
CA GLN A 67 -15.54 11.47 -17.72
C GLN A 67 -16.21 10.08 -17.73
N GLY A 68 -17.39 10.00 -17.10
CA GLY A 68 -18.23 8.81 -17.02
C GLY A 68 -18.05 8.02 -15.71
N PHE A 69 -17.04 8.36 -14.90
CA PHE A 69 -16.92 7.84 -13.55
C PHE A 69 -17.80 8.64 -12.58
N THR A 70 -18.31 7.94 -11.57
CA THR A 70 -19.09 8.49 -10.47
C THR A 70 -18.64 7.86 -9.15
N TYR A 71 -18.93 8.52 -8.04
CA TYR A 71 -18.57 8.01 -6.73
C TYR A 71 -19.57 8.42 -5.65
N GLN A 72 -19.51 7.72 -4.53
CA GLN A 72 -20.16 8.05 -3.29
C GLN A 72 -19.17 8.03 -2.13
N SER A 73 -19.26 9.00 -1.22
CA SER A 73 -18.51 9.01 0.04
C SER A 73 -19.31 8.35 1.15
N PHE A 74 -18.61 7.71 2.09
CA PHE A 74 -19.22 7.02 3.22
C PHE A 74 -18.26 6.92 4.40
N GLY A 75 -18.81 6.74 5.60
CA GLY A 75 -18.06 6.41 6.80
C GLY A 75 -17.03 7.47 7.15
N TRP A 76 -17.40 8.73 7.07
CA TRP A 76 -16.53 9.82 7.48
C TRP A 76 -16.16 9.71 8.95
N SER A 77 -15.02 10.25 9.35
CA SER A 77 -14.65 10.38 10.77
C SER A 77 -15.79 10.99 11.58
N GLY A 78 -16.14 10.35 12.70
CA GLY A 78 -17.25 10.76 13.55
C GLY A 78 -18.64 10.35 13.09
N ASP A 79 -18.82 9.72 11.92
CA ASP A 79 -20.11 9.09 11.55
C ASP A 79 -20.45 7.99 12.57
N LEU A 80 -21.73 7.79 12.89
CA LEU A 80 -22.09 6.78 13.87
C LEU A 80 -21.95 5.37 13.30
N MET A 81 -21.22 4.54 14.01
CA MET A 81 -21.17 3.09 13.80
C MET A 81 -22.45 2.41 14.34
N ALA A 82 -22.64 1.14 14.04
CA ALA A 82 -23.82 0.37 14.46
C ALA A 82 -23.96 0.25 16.00
N ASP A 83 -22.87 0.38 16.73
CA ASP A 83 -22.85 0.41 18.20
C ASP A 83 -23.15 1.80 18.81
N GLY A 84 -23.36 2.82 17.95
CA GLY A 84 -23.66 4.20 18.34
C GLY A 84 -22.44 5.06 18.69
N ARG A 85 -21.22 4.55 18.52
CA ARG A 85 -19.97 5.29 18.72
C ARG A 85 -19.52 5.98 17.44
N PRO A 86 -18.69 7.03 17.55
CA PRO A 86 -18.13 7.67 16.38
C PRO A 86 -17.17 6.72 15.65
N ASN A 87 -17.22 6.73 14.32
CA ASN A 87 -16.25 6.09 13.46
C ASN A 87 -14.89 6.79 13.63
N PRO A 88 -13.79 6.08 13.87
CA PRO A 88 -12.48 6.69 14.05
C PRO A 88 -11.98 7.40 12.79
N THR A 89 -10.90 8.15 12.96
CA THR A 89 -10.17 8.86 11.89
C THR A 89 -9.16 7.96 11.19
N ASN A 90 -8.31 8.55 10.37
CA ASN A 90 -7.13 7.96 9.72
C ASN A 90 -7.48 6.63 9.06
N HIS A 91 -8.36 6.75 8.05
CA HIS A 91 -8.80 5.57 7.29
C HIS A 91 -7.68 5.09 6.39
N ASP A 92 -7.27 3.84 6.58
CA ASP A 92 -6.13 3.28 5.90
C ASP A 92 -6.45 1.97 5.19
N GLY A 93 -5.53 1.01 5.20
CA GLY A 93 -5.62 -0.26 4.49
C GLY A 93 -7.00 -0.90 4.54
N MET A 94 -7.45 -1.37 3.39
CA MET A 94 -8.79 -1.92 3.26
C MET A 94 -8.84 -3.00 2.18
N ALA A 95 -9.66 -4.04 2.39
CA ALA A 95 -9.99 -4.96 1.31
C ALA A 95 -11.43 -5.46 1.36
N VAL A 96 -11.93 -5.87 0.19
CA VAL A 96 -13.13 -6.71 0.10
C VAL A 96 -12.74 -8.13 0.51
N VAL A 97 -13.10 -8.51 1.73
CA VAL A 97 -12.78 -9.83 2.30
C VAL A 97 -13.83 -10.88 1.98
N ARG A 98 -15.05 -10.46 1.64
CA ARG A 98 -16.12 -11.37 1.29
C ARG A 98 -17.09 -10.78 0.26
N SER A 99 -17.50 -11.63 -0.68
CA SER A 99 -18.59 -11.35 -1.61
C SER A 99 -19.58 -12.50 -1.57
N ARG A 100 -20.87 -12.22 -1.31
CA ARG A 100 -21.94 -13.22 -1.28
C ARG A 100 -23.20 -12.71 -1.94
N LEU A 101 -24.07 -13.62 -2.34
CA LEU A 101 -25.41 -13.28 -2.81
C LEU A 101 -26.41 -13.33 -1.63
N VAL A 102 -27.04 -12.20 -1.34
CA VAL A 102 -28.11 -12.08 -0.35
C VAL A 102 -29.38 -11.67 -1.10
N ASN A 103 -30.40 -12.51 -1.07
CA ASN A 103 -31.66 -12.30 -1.84
C ASN A 103 -31.44 -12.07 -3.35
N GLY A 104 -30.39 -12.68 -3.93
CA GLY A 104 -30.05 -12.53 -5.34
C GLY A 104 -29.21 -11.29 -5.70
N GLN A 105 -28.81 -10.50 -4.71
CA GLN A 105 -27.98 -9.32 -4.88
C GLN A 105 -26.61 -9.53 -4.25
N ALA A 106 -25.57 -8.94 -4.86
CA ALA A 106 -24.22 -8.98 -4.31
C ALA A 106 -24.12 -8.11 -3.05
N GLU A 107 -23.69 -8.73 -1.96
CA GLU A 107 -23.27 -8.06 -0.74
C GLU A 107 -21.76 -8.23 -0.59
N LEU A 108 -21.06 -7.13 -0.45
CA LEU A 108 -19.63 -7.08 -0.21
C LEU A 108 -19.38 -6.71 1.25
N THR A 109 -18.44 -7.40 1.88
CA THR A 109 -17.94 -7.04 3.20
C THR A 109 -16.49 -6.61 3.06
N LEU A 110 -16.19 -5.41 3.56
CA LEU A 110 -14.83 -4.87 3.61
C LEU A 110 -14.39 -4.78 5.06
N ILE A 111 -13.10 -4.95 5.30
CA ILE A 111 -12.44 -4.55 6.55
C ILE A 111 -11.54 -3.38 6.22
N ARG A 112 -11.60 -2.34 7.06
CA ARG A 112 -10.84 -1.11 6.91
C ARG A 112 -10.09 -0.82 8.20
N ASN A 113 -8.82 -0.46 8.07
CA ASN A 113 -7.94 -0.04 9.16
C ASN A 113 -8.20 1.40 9.59
N HIS A 114 -7.73 1.70 10.80
CA HIS A 114 -7.63 3.04 11.36
C HIS A 114 -6.22 3.22 11.91
N GLU A 115 -5.42 3.99 11.22
CA GLU A 115 -4.04 4.30 11.57
C GLU A 115 -3.99 5.37 12.67
N ALA A 116 -4.49 5.01 13.82
CA ALA A 116 -4.56 5.91 14.97
C ALA A 116 -3.70 5.37 16.12
N GLY A 117 -2.83 6.19 16.65
CA GLY A 117 -2.02 5.91 17.82
C GLY A 117 -2.84 6.02 19.12
N VAL A 118 -2.25 6.57 20.17
CA VAL A 118 -2.98 6.93 21.39
C VAL A 118 -3.86 8.13 21.09
N ASN A 119 -5.18 8.02 21.26
CA ASN A 119 -6.09 9.12 20.95
C ASN A 119 -7.29 9.20 21.90
N PRO A 120 -7.41 10.26 22.72
CA PRO A 120 -8.53 10.44 23.64
C PRO A 120 -9.83 10.90 22.96
N LEU A 121 -9.79 11.51 21.76
CA LEU A 121 -10.96 12.08 21.10
C LEU A 121 -11.88 10.97 20.55
N TYR A 122 -11.31 10.03 19.83
CA TYR A 122 -12.08 8.91 19.27
C TYR A 122 -12.27 7.79 20.30
N GLY A 123 -11.35 7.68 21.25
CA GLY A 123 -11.27 6.57 22.18
C GLY A 123 -10.94 5.28 21.43
N ARG A 124 -11.14 4.15 22.07
CA ARG A 124 -10.86 2.85 21.47
C ARG A 124 -12.07 2.27 20.73
N ILE A 125 -11.78 1.49 19.70
CA ILE A 125 -12.78 0.68 19.00
C ILE A 125 -13.18 -0.48 19.93
N GLU A 126 -14.40 -0.47 20.45
CA GLU A 126 -14.90 -1.54 21.32
C GLU A 126 -15.43 -2.69 20.46
N ALA A 127 -14.55 -3.59 20.12
CA ALA A 127 -14.86 -4.78 19.34
C ALA A 127 -14.79 -6.05 20.20
N PRO A 128 -15.38 -7.18 19.77
CA PRO A 128 -15.21 -8.47 20.43
C PRO A 128 -13.74 -8.94 20.49
N GLY A 129 -12.99 -8.77 19.38
CA GLY A 129 -11.54 -8.90 19.33
C GLY A 129 -10.89 -7.64 19.88
N PHE A 130 -10.02 -7.80 20.88
CA PHE A 130 -9.43 -6.65 21.56
C PHE A 130 -8.04 -7.00 22.11
N TYR A 131 -7.05 -6.14 21.84
CA TYR A 131 -5.67 -6.38 22.26
C TYR A 131 -5.32 -5.59 23.53
N ASP A 132 -4.87 -4.35 23.41
CA ASP A 132 -4.43 -3.54 24.54
C ASP A 132 -5.60 -2.87 25.28
N ARG A 133 -5.67 -3.09 26.59
CA ARG A 133 -6.72 -2.56 27.46
C ARG A 133 -6.26 -1.36 28.29
N GLY A 134 -5.05 -0.88 28.08
CA GLY A 134 -4.52 0.32 28.72
C GLY A 134 -5.43 1.54 28.44
N THR A 135 -5.59 2.41 29.44
CA THR A 135 -6.45 3.61 29.35
C THR A 135 -5.70 4.91 29.46
N ASP A 136 -4.50 4.86 30.03
CA ASP A 136 -3.67 6.03 30.31
C ASP A 136 -2.30 5.87 29.63
N LEU A 137 -2.30 5.34 28.40
CA LEU A 137 -1.10 5.23 27.57
C LEU A 137 -0.66 6.63 27.17
N VAL A 138 0.64 6.84 27.06
CA VAL A 138 1.21 8.12 26.60
C VAL A 138 1.76 7.91 25.20
N GLY A 139 1.21 8.64 24.24
CA GLY A 139 1.68 8.77 22.87
C GLY A 139 1.93 10.21 22.50
N GLU A 140 2.02 10.49 21.22
CA GLU A 140 2.23 11.83 20.67
C GLU A 140 1.08 12.17 19.71
N ASP A 141 0.77 13.47 19.58
CA ASP A 141 -0.14 13.99 18.57
C ASP A 141 0.62 14.37 17.29
N ASP A 142 -0.09 14.84 16.25
CA ASP A 142 0.50 15.21 14.96
C ASP A 142 1.52 16.37 15.03
N ASP A 143 1.61 17.06 16.17
CA ASP A 143 2.56 18.14 16.45
C ASP A 143 3.67 17.69 17.44
N ASP A 144 3.87 16.38 17.65
CA ASP A 144 4.82 15.75 18.58
C ASP A 144 4.57 16.14 20.07
N ASN A 145 3.36 16.55 20.44
CA ASN A 145 3.04 16.84 21.83
C ASN A 145 2.54 15.57 22.55
N PRO A 146 2.98 15.32 23.81
CA PRO A 146 2.50 14.18 24.57
C PRO A 146 0.99 14.24 24.79
N ILE A 147 0.29 13.17 24.42
CA ILE A 147 -1.13 12.96 24.71
C ILE A 147 -1.32 11.70 25.55
N THR A 148 -2.43 11.65 26.28
CA THR A 148 -2.75 10.50 27.12
C THR A 148 -4.14 9.98 26.75
N GLY A 149 -4.24 8.67 26.54
CA GLY A 149 -5.50 8.03 26.15
C GLY A 149 -5.36 6.52 25.98
N PRO A 150 -6.37 5.88 25.43
CA PRO A 150 -6.29 4.47 25.03
C PRO A 150 -5.61 4.29 23.68
N ALA A 151 -5.20 3.06 23.36
CA ALA A 151 -4.91 2.62 22.00
C ALA A 151 -6.17 2.77 21.14
N ALA A 152 -6.11 3.66 20.15
CA ALA A 152 -7.28 4.08 19.37
C ALA A 152 -7.32 3.50 17.94
N GLY A 153 -6.28 2.80 17.53
CA GLY A 153 -6.24 2.03 16.29
C GLY A 153 -7.15 0.81 16.31
N GLY A 154 -7.17 0.12 15.20
CA GLY A 154 -7.98 -1.07 15.01
C GLY A 154 -8.63 -1.12 13.64
N THR A 155 -9.73 -1.88 13.55
CA THR A 155 -10.43 -2.04 12.27
C THR A 155 -11.93 -1.90 12.40
N THR A 156 -12.56 -1.41 11.31
CA THR A 156 -14.01 -1.42 11.14
C THR A 156 -14.41 -2.28 9.95
N LYS A 157 -15.59 -2.91 10.06
CA LYS A 157 -16.23 -3.66 9.00
C LYS A 157 -17.23 -2.77 8.27
N LEU A 158 -17.16 -2.72 6.94
CA LEU A 158 -18.08 -2.00 6.08
C LEU A 158 -18.92 -3.01 5.30
N VAL A 159 -20.22 -2.74 5.15
CA VAL A 159 -21.12 -3.54 4.32
C VAL A 159 -21.60 -2.71 3.13
N PHE A 160 -21.43 -3.26 1.92
CA PHE A 160 -21.83 -2.62 0.68
C PHE A 160 -22.80 -3.54 -0.08
N THR A 161 -24.01 -3.05 -0.31
CA THR A 161 -25.08 -3.81 -0.94
C THR A 161 -25.88 -2.91 -1.89
N GLU A 162 -26.26 -3.43 -3.05
CA GLU A 162 -27.05 -2.69 -4.05
C GLU A 162 -26.37 -1.38 -4.51
N GLY A 163 -25.04 -1.38 -4.62
CA GLY A 163 -24.29 -0.21 -5.06
C GLY A 163 -24.17 0.90 -4.01
N ARG A 164 -24.37 0.61 -2.73
CA ARG A 164 -24.23 1.58 -1.63
C ARG A 164 -23.77 0.94 -0.34
N PHE A 165 -23.10 1.71 0.47
CA PHE A 165 -22.77 1.31 1.84
C PHE A 165 -24.02 1.32 2.73
N THR A 166 -24.11 0.37 3.64
CA THR A 166 -25.29 0.17 4.50
C THR A 166 -24.95 0.09 6.00
N ALA A 167 -23.72 -0.25 6.37
CA ALA A 167 -23.31 -0.35 7.78
C ALA A 167 -21.82 -0.12 7.98
N ILE A 168 -21.46 0.35 9.18
CA ILE A 168 -20.11 0.35 9.75
C ILE A 168 -20.22 -0.35 11.11
N GLU A 169 -19.37 -1.36 11.35
CA GLU A 169 -19.36 -2.11 12.61
C GLU A 169 -17.91 -2.22 13.12
N PRO A 170 -17.65 -2.19 14.45
CA PRO A 170 -16.32 -2.46 14.99
C PRO A 170 -15.92 -3.92 14.73
N ALA A 171 -14.64 -4.17 14.41
CA ALA A 171 -14.13 -5.51 14.10
C ALA A 171 -12.93 -5.94 14.95
N LEU A 172 -11.96 -5.05 15.19
CA LEU A 172 -10.83 -5.22 16.11
C LEU A 172 -10.57 -3.90 16.82
N GLY A 173 -10.16 -3.92 18.08
CA GLY A 173 -9.78 -2.75 18.85
C GLY A 173 -8.58 -2.98 19.75
N GLY A 174 -8.05 -1.88 20.32
CA GLY A 174 -6.90 -1.92 21.23
C GLY A 174 -5.57 -2.19 20.52
N THR A 175 -5.48 -1.88 19.25
CA THR A 175 -4.23 -1.82 18.49
C THR A 175 -3.86 -0.36 18.24
N ILE A 176 -2.69 -0.07 17.69
CA ILE A 176 -2.24 1.27 17.34
C ILE A 176 -1.71 1.30 15.91
N VAL A 177 -1.83 2.46 15.26
CA VAL A 177 -1.24 2.76 13.96
C VAL A 177 -1.45 1.58 13.00
N ASN A 178 -2.73 1.18 12.81
CA ASN A 178 -3.06 0.14 11.85
C ASN A 178 -3.04 0.74 10.44
N CYS A 179 -1.89 0.62 9.78
CA CYS A 179 -1.65 1.15 8.46
C CYS A 179 -2.30 0.28 7.38
N ALA A 180 -1.57 -0.57 6.70
CA ALA A 180 -2.18 -1.44 5.71
C ALA A 180 -2.33 -2.90 6.21
N GLY A 181 -2.20 -3.86 5.32
CA GLY A 181 -2.39 -5.28 5.62
C GLY A 181 -2.64 -6.11 4.37
N GLY A 182 -3.41 -7.19 4.49
CA GLY A 182 -3.74 -8.03 3.34
C GLY A 182 -4.90 -8.98 3.57
N HIS A 183 -5.66 -9.26 2.51
CA HIS A 183 -6.75 -10.22 2.56
C HIS A 183 -6.23 -11.66 2.42
N THR A 184 -6.89 -12.60 3.08
CA THR A 184 -6.58 -14.02 2.97
C THR A 184 -7.54 -14.72 1.99
N PRO A 185 -7.13 -15.83 1.39
CA PRO A 185 -8.03 -16.63 0.54
C PRO A 185 -9.23 -17.23 1.26
N TRP A 186 -9.18 -17.34 2.58
CA TRP A 186 -10.29 -17.85 3.40
C TRP A 186 -11.21 -16.74 3.93
N GLY A 187 -11.03 -15.50 3.44
CA GLY A 187 -11.97 -14.41 3.65
C GLY A 187 -11.80 -13.66 4.95
N THR A 188 -10.60 -13.60 5.50
CA THR A 188 -10.21 -12.73 6.61
C THR A 188 -9.29 -11.61 6.14
N TRP A 189 -9.07 -10.63 6.98
CA TRP A 189 -8.11 -9.55 6.82
C TRP A 189 -6.97 -9.72 7.81
N ILE A 190 -5.74 -9.49 7.39
CA ILE A 190 -4.60 -9.34 8.28
C ILE A 190 -4.33 -7.84 8.36
N THR A 191 -4.50 -7.24 9.54
CA THR A 191 -4.16 -5.85 9.81
C THR A 191 -2.77 -5.77 10.43
N CYS A 192 -2.05 -4.70 10.14
CA CYS A 192 -0.67 -4.49 10.51
C CYS A 192 -0.55 -3.25 11.39
N GLU A 193 0.20 -3.35 12.51
CA GLU A 193 0.60 -2.19 13.32
C GLU A 193 1.94 -1.66 12.83
N GLU A 194 1.98 -0.38 12.48
CA GLU A 194 3.19 0.33 12.05
C GLU A 194 3.85 1.10 13.20
N ASP A 195 3.72 0.62 14.40
CA ASP A 195 4.35 1.19 15.59
C ASP A 195 4.74 0.08 16.56
N LYS A 196 6.02 0.00 16.90
CA LYS A 196 6.62 -1.01 17.79
C LYS A 196 6.79 -0.54 19.24
N THR A 197 6.04 0.47 19.67
CA THR A 197 6.06 1.02 21.03
C THR A 197 5.71 -0.05 22.06
N ASP A 198 6.32 0.03 23.23
CA ASP A 198 6.09 -0.88 24.36
C ASP A 198 5.44 -0.10 25.50
N PHE A 199 4.14 -0.36 25.73
CA PHE A 199 3.39 0.29 26.80
C PHE A 199 3.33 -0.53 28.09
N THR A 200 4.11 -1.61 28.24
CA THR A 200 4.07 -2.48 29.44
C THR A 200 4.36 -1.74 30.74
N GLU A 201 5.25 -0.74 30.73
CA GLU A 201 5.53 0.10 31.90
C GLU A 201 4.34 0.99 32.31
N MET A 202 3.40 1.23 31.40
CA MET A 202 2.19 2.03 31.60
C MET A 202 0.95 1.15 31.85
N GLY A 203 1.14 -0.18 31.93
CA GLY A 203 0.04 -1.14 32.12
C GLY A 203 -0.71 -1.51 30.84
N GLY A 204 -0.13 -1.18 29.67
CA GLY A 204 -0.54 -1.66 28.37
C GLY A 204 0.26 -2.88 27.90
N GLU A 205 0.28 -3.10 26.60
CA GLU A 205 0.93 -4.21 25.92
C GLU A 205 2.06 -3.71 24.99
N PRO A 206 2.99 -4.59 24.53
CA PRO A 206 3.92 -4.25 23.45
C PRO A 206 3.20 -4.30 22.11
N HIS A 207 3.51 -3.36 21.18
CA HIS A 207 2.93 -3.26 19.85
C HIS A 207 3.94 -3.59 18.74
N GLY A 208 3.51 -3.47 17.47
CA GLY A 208 4.29 -3.80 16.28
C GLY A 208 3.98 -5.20 15.77
N TYR A 209 2.70 -5.60 15.76
CA TYR A 209 2.27 -6.93 15.35
C TYR A 209 1.20 -6.90 14.27
N ALA A 210 1.05 -8.03 13.59
CA ALA A 210 -0.07 -8.31 12.71
C ALA A 210 -1.18 -9.08 13.46
N PHE A 211 -2.45 -8.85 13.08
CA PHE A 211 -3.62 -9.51 13.67
C PHE A 211 -4.56 -10.03 12.58
N GLU A 212 -5.17 -11.19 12.80
CA GLU A 212 -6.18 -11.72 11.88
C GLU A 212 -7.58 -11.27 12.29
N VAL A 213 -8.32 -10.67 11.34
CA VAL A 213 -9.65 -10.09 11.55
C VAL A 213 -10.70 -10.84 10.72
N SER A 214 -11.72 -11.39 11.39
CA SER A 214 -12.86 -12.03 10.75
C SER A 214 -13.93 -11.01 10.34
N PRO A 215 -14.56 -11.15 9.17
CA PRO A 215 -15.76 -10.39 8.82
C PRO A 215 -17.00 -10.81 9.63
N GLU A 216 -16.96 -11.95 10.33
CA GLU A 216 -18.02 -12.41 11.20
C GLU A 216 -17.90 -11.78 12.59
N THR A 217 -18.98 -11.14 13.04
CA THR A 217 -18.99 -10.46 14.34
C THR A 217 -18.75 -11.46 15.48
N GLY A 218 -17.75 -11.18 16.31
CA GLY A 218 -17.40 -11.97 17.50
C GLY A 218 -16.41 -13.12 17.25
N GLU A 219 -15.88 -13.26 16.04
CA GLU A 219 -14.90 -14.32 15.72
C GLU A 219 -13.44 -13.82 15.75
N THR A 220 -13.20 -12.50 15.66
CA THR A 220 -11.85 -11.93 15.80
C THR A 220 -11.32 -12.18 17.22
N SER A 221 -10.13 -12.75 17.33
CA SER A 221 -9.53 -13.14 18.62
C SER A 221 -8.90 -11.96 19.37
N GLY A 222 -8.28 -11.01 18.63
CA GLY A 222 -7.41 -9.97 19.18
C GLY A 222 -6.05 -10.52 19.65
N ILE A 223 -5.63 -11.70 19.17
CA ILE A 223 -4.33 -12.31 19.49
C ILE A 223 -3.30 -11.87 18.44
N PRO A 224 -2.16 -11.26 18.86
CA PRO A 224 -1.10 -10.88 17.94
C PRO A 224 -0.41 -12.11 17.32
N ILE A 225 -0.09 -12.05 16.03
CA ILE A 225 0.64 -13.11 15.33
C ILE A 225 2.15 -12.85 15.48
N LYS A 226 2.66 -13.00 16.71
CA LYS A 226 4.04 -12.68 17.09
C LYS A 226 5.11 -13.33 16.21
N ALA A 227 4.80 -14.48 15.65
CA ALA A 227 5.70 -15.19 14.76
C ALA A 227 5.89 -14.50 13.38
N MET A 228 5.08 -13.50 13.05
CA MET A 228 5.28 -12.64 11.88
C MET A 228 6.28 -11.51 12.11
N GLY A 229 6.76 -11.33 13.34
CA GLY A 229 7.73 -10.32 13.71
C GLY A 229 7.14 -9.22 14.59
N ARG A 230 8.01 -8.52 15.30
CA ARG A 230 7.72 -7.25 15.97
C ARG A 230 8.49 -6.14 15.26
N MET A 231 7.80 -5.40 14.39
CA MET A 231 8.36 -4.38 13.52
C MET A 231 7.30 -3.33 13.19
N ASP A 232 7.66 -2.28 12.49
CA ASP A 232 6.70 -1.37 11.88
C ASP A 232 6.10 -2.09 10.66
N HIS A 233 5.06 -2.88 10.92
CA HIS A 233 4.39 -3.67 9.90
C HIS A 233 3.56 -2.78 9.00
N GLU A 234 3.85 -2.82 7.70
CA GLU A 234 3.04 -2.09 6.73
C GLU A 234 1.95 -2.99 6.13
N ALA A 235 2.31 -3.93 5.30
CA ALA A 235 1.33 -4.72 4.57
C ALA A 235 1.75 -6.19 4.42
N VAL A 236 0.77 -7.03 4.01
CA VAL A 236 1.02 -8.45 3.76
C VAL A 236 0.36 -8.93 2.48
N ALA A 237 0.99 -9.89 1.80
CA ALA A 237 0.43 -10.58 0.64
C ALA A 237 0.51 -12.09 0.81
N PHE A 238 -0.62 -12.77 0.71
CA PHE A 238 -0.67 -14.24 0.76
C PHE A 238 -0.44 -14.84 -0.63
N ASP A 239 0.54 -15.74 -0.75
CA ASP A 239 0.73 -16.58 -1.93
C ASP A 239 -0.12 -17.87 -1.81
N PRO A 240 -1.23 -18.00 -2.54
CA PRO A 240 -2.11 -19.16 -2.43
C PRO A 240 -1.52 -20.45 -3.01
N ILE A 241 -0.40 -20.37 -3.75
CA ILE A 241 0.27 -21.52 -4.35
C ILE A 241 1.32 -22.08 -3.39
N GLY A 242 2.21 -21.21 -2.89
CA GLY A 242 3.26 -21.59 -1.95
C GLY A 242 2.79 -21.70 -0.50
N GLY A 243 1.66 -21.08 -0.15
CA GLY A 243 1.11 -21.05 1.20
C GLY A 243 1.88 -20.15 2.17
N ALA A 244 2.75 -19.28 1.67
CA ALA A 244 3.50 -18.31 2.45
C ALA A 244 2.82 -16.93 2.44
N ILE A 245 3.16 -16.13 3.44
CA ILE A 245 2.78 -14.72 3.52
C ILE A 245 4.05 -13.89 3.38
N TYR A 246 4.02 -12.89 2.51
CA TYR A 246 5.10 -11.92 2.34
C TYR A 246 4.71 -10.63 3.04
N LEU A 247 5.67 -9.99 3.71
CA LEU A 247 5.44 -8.83 4.57
C LEU A 247 6.44 -7.73 4.23
N THR A 248 5.99 -6.51 4.35
CA THR A 248 6.78 -5.28 4.25
C THR A 248 6.93 -4.61 5.61
N GLU A 249 8.03 -3.89 5.78
CA GLU A 249 8.36 -3.11 6.98
C GLU A 249 8.59 -1.67 6.55
N ASP A 250 7.83 -0.72 7.09
CA ASP A 250 8.08 0.70 6.86
C ASP A 250 9.09 1.24 7.87
N ASP A 251 10.35 1.23 7.48
CA ASP A 251 11.38 1.95 8.21
C ASP A 251 12.39 2.53 7.21
N ARG A 252 12.63 3.83 7.31
CA ARG A 252 13.49 4.52 6.34
C ARG A 252 14.93 4.02 6.40
N ASN A 253 15.40 3.43 5.27
CA ASN A 253 16.75 2.87 5.13
C ASN A 253 17.08 1.72 6.08
N GLN A 254 16.07 1.11 6.70
CA GLN A 254 16.19 -0.09 7.54
C GLN A 254 14.98 -1.01 7.40
N ALA A 255 14.36 -0.99 6.21
CA ALA A 255 13.23 -1.84 5.86
C ALA A 255 13.69 -3.20 5.34
N GLY A 256 13.10 -4.28 5.84
CA GLY A 256 13.26 -5.64 5.38
C GLY A 256 12.08 -6.12 4.54
N LEU A 257 12.34 -7.01 3.56
CA LEU A 257 11.30 -7.80 2.89
C LEU A 257 11.26 -9.19 3.53
N TYR A 258 10.10 -9.60 4.04
CA TYR A 258 9.98 -10.84 4.80
C TYR A 258 9.07 -11.87 4.14
N LYS A 259 9.25 -13.13 4.56
CA LYS A 259 8.44 -14.28 4.18
C LYS A 259 8.11 -15.08 5.43
N PHE A 260 6.83 -15.20 5.74
CA PHE A 260 6.34 -16.03 6.82
C PHE A 260 5.74 -17.33 6.30
N VAL A 261 6.18 -18.46 6.84
CA VAL A 261 5.65 -19.78 6.53
C VAL A 261 4.85 -20.29 7.73
N PRO A 262 3.51 -20.29 7.66
CA PRO A 262 2.66 -20.73 8.76
C PRO A 262 2.91 -22.19 9.11
N ARG A 263 2.90 -22.52 10.41
CA ARG A 263 2.97 -23.91 10.91
C ARG A 263 1.67 -24.65 10.62
N ASP A 264 0.52 -24.04 10.82
CA ASP A 264 -0.79 -24.56 10.44
C ASP A 264 -1.17 -23.99 9.04
N GLN A 265 -1.08 -24.82 8.02
CA GLN A 265 -1.40 -24.49 6.63
C GLN A 265 -2.86 -24.83 6.27
N SER A 266 -3.75 -24.95 7.26
CA SER A 266 -5.17 -25.29 7.02
C SER A 266 -5.97 -24.14 6.36
N GLN A 267 -5.40 -22.95 6.22
CA GLN A 267 -6.01 -21.79 5.57
C GLN A 267 -7.41 -21.47 6.13
N ARG A 268 -7.48 -21.25 7.42
CA ARG A 268 -8.71 -20.92 8.17
C ARG A 268 -8.41 -19.88 9.25
N LEU A 269 -9.43 -19.21 9.71
CA LEU A 269 -9.34 -18.28 10.84
C LEU A 269 -8.62 -18.92 12.03
N GLY A 270 -7.64 -18.21 12.59
CA GLY A 270 -6.81 -18.62 13.72
C GLY A 270 -5.67 -19.59 13.37
N SER A 271 -5.51 -20.01 12.10
CA SER A 271 -4.38 -20.87 11.70
C SER A 271 -3.04 -20.14 11.81
N LEU A 272 -3.02 -18.83 11.56
CA LEU A 272 -1.80 -18.01 11.62
C LEU A 272 -1.33 -17.79 13.06
N GLU A 273 -2.26 -17.74 14.02
CA GLU A 273 -1.97 -17.62 15.44
C GLU A 273 -1.23 -18.84 16.03
N GLN A 274 -1.21 -19.95 15.30
CA GLN A 274 -0.45 -21.15 15.67
C GLN A 274 1.06 -20.99 15.46
N GLY A 275 1.50 -19.81 14.94
CA GLY A 275 2.88 -19.49 14.66
C GLY A 275 3.39 -20.08 13.35
N GLY A 276 4.68 -19.95 13.13
CA GLY A 276 5.35 -20.33 11.89
C GLY A 276 6.82 -19.95 11.95
N THR A 277 7.46 -19.85 10.80
CA THR A 277 8.85 -19.41 10.65
C THR A 277 8.90 -18.15 9.80
N LEU A 278 9.56 -17.12 10.32
CA LEU A 278 9.82 -15.86 9.62
C LEU A 278 11.20 -15.90 8.98
N TYR A 279 11.28 -15.39 7.77
CA TYR A 279 12.53 -15.24 7.02
C TYR A 279 12.64 -13.81 6.49
N MET A 280 13.88 -13.32 6.35
CA MET A 280 14.18 -12.06 5.65
C MET A 280 14.85 -12.35 4.31
N ALA A 281 14.57 -11.54 3.31
CA ALA A 281 15.17 -11.63 1.99
C ALA A 281 16.66 -11.27 2.01
N LYS A 282 17.48 -12.03 1.26
CA LYS A 282 18.88 -11.79 1.02
C LYS A 282 19.19 -11.95 -0.47
N VAL A 283 20.00 -11.07 -1.02
CA VAL A 283 20.42 -11.17 -2.43
C VAL A 283 21.51 -12.23 -2.56
N VAL A 284 21.29 -13.24 -3.41
CA VAL A 284 22.26 -14.30 -3.65
C VAL A 284 23.61 -13.73 -4.10
N GLY A 285 24.65 -14.08 -3.38
CA GLY A 285 26.02 -13.67 -3.69
C GLY A 285 26.39 -12.22 -3.28
N THR A 286 25.49 -11.50 -2.60
CA THR A 286 25.76 -10.16 -2.08
C THR A 286 25.34 -10.09 -0.62
N GLU A 287 26.33 -10.00 0.27
CA GLU A 287 26.08 -9.81 1.70
C GLU A 287 25.62 -8.38 1.96
N LYS A 288 24.54 -8.24 2.75
CA LYS A 288 24.01 -6.95 3.17
C LYS A 288 23.75 -6.00 1.98
N ALA A 289 23.06 -6.49 0.95
CA ALA A 289 22.75 -5.68 -0.22
C ALA A 289 21.88 -4.46 0.18
N ASP A 290 22.24 -3.27 -0.34
CA ASP A 290 21.47 -2.04 -0.21
C ASP A 290 20.74 -1.78 -1.53
N LEU A 291 19.42 -1.87 -1.54
CA LEU A 291 18.58 -1.62 -2.71
C LEU A 291 17.92 -0.23 -2.67
N LEU A 292 18.60 0.74 -2.04
CA LEU A 292 18.08 2.08 -1.76
C LEU A 292 17.96 3.00 -2.98
N ASN A 293 18.61 2.65 -4.09
CA ASN A 293 18.60 3.45 -5.32
C ASN A 293 18.62 2.55 -6.55
N PRO A 294 17.52 1.81 -6.79
CA PRO A 294 17.43 0.88 -7.90
C PRO A 294 17.30 1.59 -9.24
N SER A 295 17.50 0.82 -10.31
CA SER A 295 17.12 1.22 -11.65
C SER A 295 16.02 0.30 -12.19
N MET A 296 15.10 0.83 -12.97
CA MET A 296 14.11 -0.01 -13.65
C MET A 296 14.78 -1.10 -14.48
N GLY A 297 14.34 -2.34 -14.29
CA GLY A 297 14.91 -3.52 -14.92
C GLY A 297 15.98 -4.23 -14.09
N ASP A 298 16.37 -3.69 -12.93
CA ASP A 298 17.25 -4.39 -12.00
C ASP A 298 16.60 -5.70 -11.54
N GLN A 299 17.41 -6.76 -11.49
CA GLN A 299 16.95 -8.10 -11.10
C GLN A 299 17.88 -8.72 -10.08
N HIS A 300 17.29 -9.27 -9.03
CA HIS A 300 18.01 -9.95 -7.98
C HIS A 300 17.44 -11.34 -7.76
N GLN A 301 18.30 -12.36 -7.62
CA GLN A 301 17.91 -13.65 -7.10
C GLN A 301 17.92 -13.58 -5.59
N ILE A 302 16.81 -13.98 -4.97
CA ILE A 302 16.63 -13.93 -3.51
C ILE A 302 16.85 -15.33 -2.92
N GLU A 303 17.50 -15.38 -1.77
CA GLU A 303 17.48 -16.46 -0.80
C GLU A 303 16.89 -15.91 0.52
N TRP A 304 16.48 -16.79 1.41
CA TRP A 304 15.74 -16.44 2.61
C TRP A 304 16.54 -16.86 3.85
N VAL A 305 16.84 -15.90 4.74
CA VAL A 305 17.53 -16.16 6.02
C VAL A 305 16.52 -16.20 7.15
N GLU A 306 16.59 -17.22 8.01
CA GLU A 306 15.65 -17.44 9.10
C GLU A 306 15.85 -16.42 10.23
N ILE A 307 14.76 -15.87 10.75
CA ILE A 307 14.73 -15.00 11.93
C ILE A 307 14.50 -15.90 13.16
N GLU A 308 15.48 -15.97 14.03
CA GLU A 308 15.47 -16.89 15.19
C GLU A 308 14.46 -16.46 16.25
N ASP A 309 14.38 -15.16 16.54
CA ASP A 309 13.45 -14.56 17.50
C ASP A 309 12.63 -13.44 16.85
N PRO A 310 11.49 -13.77 16.23
CA PRO A 310 10.63 -12.76 15.58
C PRO A 310 10.05 -11.72 16.56
N ASP A 311 9.87 -12.05 17.84
CA ASP A 311 9.30 -11.16 18.87
C ASP A 311 10.39 -10.29 19.58
N LEU A 312 11.63 -10.33 19.11
CA LEU A 312 12.72 -9.56 19.69
C LEU A 312 12.43 -8.05 19.58
N ALA A 313 12.47 -7.38 20.73
CA ALA A 313 12.31 -5.92 20.80
C ALA A 313 13.33 -5.17 19.94
N PRO A 314 13.10 -3.89 19.55
CA PRO A 314 14.01 -3.10 18.75
C PRO A 314 15.42 -3.06 19.30
N GLN A 315 16.42 -3.27 18.43
CA GLN A 315 17.82 -3.41 18.76
C GLN A 315 18.65 -2.24 18.20
N PRO A 316 19.83 -1.91 18.82
CA PRO A 316 20.75 -0.93 18.24
C PRO A 316 21.16 -1.30 16.82
N PHE A 317 21.10 -0.34 15.91
CA PHE A 317 21.51 -0.48 14.52
C PHE A 317 22.34 0.74 14.08
N THR A 318 23.59 0.52 13.72
CA THR A 318 24.59 1.59 13.50
C THR A 318 25.27 1.53 12.13
N GLU A 319 24.72 0.79 11.16
CA GLU A 319 25.19 0.87 9.77
C GLU A 319 24.81 2.25 9.19
N ALA A 320 25.76 2.85 8.45
CA ALA A 320 25.50 4.17 7.85
C ALA A 320 24.17 4.20 7.06
N PRO A 321 23.38 5.28 7.15
CA PRO A 321 23.72 6.59 7.72
C PRO A 321 23.44 6.76 9.23
N PHE A 322 23.10 5.70 9.95
CA PHE A 322 22.57 5.77 11.32
C PHE A 322 23.66 6.02 12.38
N GLU A 323 23.29 6.78 13.40
CA GLU A 323 24.12 7.13 14.55
C GLU A 323 24.06 6.06 15.66
N ALA A 324 24.85 6.23 16.69
CA ALA A 324 25.05 5.20 17.72
C ALA A 324 23.82 4.92 18.62
N ASP A 325 22.84 5.79 18.66
CA ASP A 325 21.59 5.67 19.43
C ASP A 325 20.41 5.16 18.60
N ASN A 326 20.59 4.97 17.30
CA ASN A 326 19.56 4.45 16.42
C ASN A 326 19.19 3.00 16.74
N LYS A 327 17.91 2.67 16.54
CA LYS A 327 17.37 1.32 16.68
C LYS A 327 16.57 0.93 15.45
N ALA A 328 16.66 -0.35 15.11
CA ALA A 328 15.79 -0.98 14.12
C ALA A 328 15.02 -2.15 14.76
N SER A 329 14.05 -2.71 14.06
CA SER A 329 13.31 -3.87 14.57
C SER A 329 14.25 -5.05 14.85
N GLY A 330 13.86 -5.89 15.81
CA GLY A 330 14.60 -7.10 16.14
C GLY A 330 14.76 -8.04 14.94
N PRO A 331 13.68 -8.31 14.16
CA PRO A 331 13.77 -9.07 12.91
C PRO A 331 14.75 -8.50 11.88
N PHE A 332 14.73 -7.17 11.65
CA PHE A 332 15.64 -6.53 10.71
C PHE A 332 17.10 -6.74 11.10
N VAL A 333 17.45 -6.46 12.35
CA VAL A 333 18.84 -6.60 12.84
C VAL A 333 19.32 -8.04 12.71
N GLN A 334 18.53 -9.03 13.09
CA GLN A 334 18.88 -10.45 12.96
C GLN A 334 19.08 -10.86 11.50
N GLY A 335 18.17 -10.45 10.61
CA GLY A 335 18.28 -10.76 9.18
C GLY A 335 19.47 -10.07 8.52
N ARG A 336 19.71 -8.80 8.87
CA ARG A 336 20.85 -8.01 8.37
C ARG A 336 22.19 -8.62 8.81
N ASP A 337 22.28 -9.13 10.03
CA ASP A 337 23.49 -9.82 10.52
C ASP A 337 23.79 -11.13 9.78
N GLN A 338 22.76 -11.75 9.18
CA GLN A 338 22.89 -12.91 8.30
C GLN A 338 23.09 -12.54 6.82
N GLY A 339 23.29 -11.25 6.51
CA GLY A 339 23.50 -10.75 5.15
C GLY A 339 22.23 -10.34 4.40
N GLY A 340 21.10 -10.17 5.11
CA GLY A 340 19.82 -9.73 4.58
C GLY A 340 19.91 -8.41 3.82
N LEU A 341 19.03 -8.20 2.84
CA LEU A 341 18.95 -6.96 2.06
C LEU A 341 18.36 -5.81 2.89
N ARG A 342 18.51 -4.58 2.40
CA ARG A 342 17.94 -3.37 2.97
C ARG A 342 17.27 -2.55 1.85
N MET A 343 16.06 -2.07 2.13
CA MET A 343 15.27 -1.16 1.31
C MET A 343 14.86 0.07 2.14
N SER A 344 14.02 0.97 1.62
CA SER A 344 13.69 2.22 2.29
C SER A 344 12.19 2.49 2.28
N ARG A 345 11.53 2.30 3.43
CA ARG A 345 10.07 2.40 3.57
C ARG A 345 9.38 1.45 2.60
N LEU A 346 9.43 0.15 2.88
CA LEU A 346 8.65 -0.83 2.15
C LEU A 346 7.20 -0.79 2.64
N GLU A 347 6.33 -0.38 1.75
CA GLU A 347 4.94 -0.09 2.04
C GLU A 347 4.02 -1.16 1.43
N GLY A 348 3.08 -0.76 0.56
CA GLY A 348 2.08 -1.63 0.01
C GLY A 348 2.62 -2.87 -0.68
N ILE A 349 1.98 -4.02 -0.46
CA ILE A 349 2.30 -5.29 -1.10
C ILE A 349 1.02 -5.99 -1.55
N PHE A 350 1.01 -6.58 -2.76
CA PHE A 350 -0.17 -7.22 -3.31
C PHE A 350 0.16 -8.47 -4.15
N TYR A 351 -0.52 -9.59 -3.88
CA TYR A 351 -0.44 -10.78 -4.72
C TYR A 351 -1.45 -10.73 -5.86
N SER A 352 -0.97 -10.77 -7.10
CA SER A 352 -1.80 -10.83 -8.30
C SER A 352 -1.99 -12.27 -8.76
N ALA A 353 -3.21 -12.78 -8.64
CA ALA A 353 -3.55 -14.12 -9.08
C ALA A 353 -3.47 -14.29 -10.61
N ARG A 354 -3.49 -13.18 -11.38
CA ARG A 354 -3.47 -13.19 -12.83
C ARG A 354 -2.11 -13.62 -13.41
N ASP A 355 -1.03 -13.09 -12.86
CA ASP A 355 0.35 -13.38 -13.30
C ASP A 355 1.19 -14.07 -12.23
N GLN A 356 0.59 -14.37 -11.06
CA GLN A 356 1.18 -15.10 -9.94
C GLN A 356 2.44 -14.40 -9.40
N ARG A 357 2.39 -13.07 -9.33
CA ARG A 357 3.46 -12.22 -8.82
C ARG A 357 3.01 -11.41 -7.63
N ILE A 358 3.97 -11.07 -6.80
CA ILE A 358 3.80 -10.15 -5.70
C ILE A 358 4.35 -8.79 -6.14
N TYR A 359 3.52 -7.77 -6.09
CA TYR A 359 3.87 -6.37 -6.34
C TYR A 359 4.20 -5.73 -5.01
N ILE A 360 5.26 -4.93 -4.96
CA ILE A 360 5.81 -4.34 -3.74
C ILE A 360 6.16 -2.88 -4.04
N VAL A 361 5.78 -1.98 -3.14
CA VAL A 361 6.17 -0.57 -3.18
C VAL A 361 7.36 -0.35 -2.24
N ASP A 362 8.33 0.43 -2.70
CA ASP A 362 9.46 0.95 -1.92
C ASP A 362 9.37 2.48 -2.06
N THR A 363 8.69 3.09 -1.11
CA THR A 363 8.18 4.48 -1.18
C THR A 363 9.27 5.52 -1.25
N SER A 364 10.42 5.26 -0.63
CA SER A 364 11.49 6.25 -0.56
C SER A 364 12.74 5.87 -1.32
N SER A 365 12.71 4.78 -2.11
CA SER A 365 13.87 4.43 -2.94
C SER A 365 14.15 5.49 -4.00
N GLY A 366 15.42 5.54 -4.43
CA GLY A 366 15.94 6.57 -5.30
C GLY A 366 16.75 7.62 -4.54
N ARG A 367 17.09 8.69 -5.23
CA ARG A 367 17.83 9.82 -4.65
C ARG A 367 16.93 11.04 -4.50
N GLU A 368 17.07 11.74 -3.39
CA GLU A 368 16.50 13.07 -3.22
C GLU A 368 17.09 14.04 -4.27
N MET A 369 16.26 14.58 -5.13
CA MET A 369 16.67 15.44 -6.22
C MET A 369 16.39 16.93 -5.99
N ASP A 370 15.59 17.30 -5.00
CA ASP A 370 15.37 18.71 -4.65
C ASP A 370 16.63 19.32 -4.04
N PRO A 371 17.28 20.31 -4.69
CA PRO A 371 18.45 20.97 -4.16
C PRO A 371 18.18 21.80 -2.88
N ALA A 372 16.93 22.04 -2.53
CA ALA A 372 16.54 22.71 -1.29
C ALA A 372 16.39 21.73 -0.10
N SER A 373 16.28 20.45 -0.37
CA SER A 373 16.18 19.40 0.66
C SER A 373 17.52 19.21 1.39
N GLU A 374 17.48 19.03 2.70
CA GLU A 374 18.66 18.65 3.51
C GLU A 374 19.19 17.26 3.18
N ASN A 375 18.35 16.44 2.54
CA ASN A 375 18.68 15.09 2.09
C ASN A 375 19.15 15.04 0.64
N HIS A 376 19.32 16.20 -0.03
CA HIS A 376 19.71 16.26 -1.43
C HIS A 376 20.88 15.32 -1.79
N GLY A 377 20.64 14.46 -2.78
CA GLY A 377 21.62 13.48 -3.28
C GLY A 377 21.75 12.20 -2.43
N LYS A 378 21.08 12.10 -1.28
CA LYS A 378 21.08 10.85 -0.47
C LYS A 378 20.19 9.78 -1.10
N GLU A 379 20.63 8.53 -1.03
CA GLU A 379 19.87 7.35 -1.43
C GLU A 379 18.84 6.97 -0.35
N GLY A 380 17.68 6.43 -0.76
CA GLY A 380 16.60 6.10 0.14
C GLY A 380 15.79 7.32 0.60
N PHE A 381 15.83 8.41 -0.17
CA PHE A 381 15.09 9.65 0.03
C PHE A 381 14.48 10.17 -1.29
N GLY A 382 14.31 9.28 -2.27
CA GLY A 382 13.70 9.62 -3.56
C GLY A 382 12.18 9.45 -3.56
N ASP A 383 11.60 9.49 -4.77
CA ASP A 383 10.15 9.44 -5.00
C ASP A 383 9.61 8.01 -5.18
N GLY A 384 10.42 6.99 -4.88
CA GLY A 384 10.01 5.61 -4.77
C GLY A 384 10.14 4.74 -6.02
N SER A 385 9.92 3.44 -5.83
CA SER A 385 9.93 2.42 -6.87
C SER A 385 8.86 1.34 -6.65
N VAL A 386 8.57 0.59 -7.71
CA VAL A 386 7.70 -0.58 -7.65
C VAL A 386 8.49 -1.81 -8.10
N TRP A 387 8.39 -2.86 -7.30
CA TRP A 387 9.03 -4.13 -7.55
C TRP A 387 8.02 -5.25 -7.78
N THR A 388 8.46 -6.31 -8.42
CA THR A 388 7.73 -7.58 -8.45
C THR A 388 8.63 -8.70 -7.95
N LEU A 389 8.07 -9.56 -7.08
CA LEU A 389 8.67 -10.83 -6.68
C LEU A 389 7.91 -11.96 -7.36
N ASP A 390 8.63 -12.88 -8.00
CA ASP A 390 8.11 -14.15 -8.50
C ASP A 390 8.32 -15.22 -7.40
N PRO A 391 7.26 -15.65 -6.69
CA PRO A 391 7.42 -16.58 -5.55
C PRO A 391 7.90 -17.98 -5.98
N ALA A 392 7.70 -18.37 -7.26
CA ALA A 392 8.11 -19.67 -7.76
C ALA A 392 9.62 -19.75 -8.05
N THR A 393 10.26 -18.61 -8.30
CA THR A 393 11.68 -18.52 -8.66
C THR A 393 12.49 -17.67 -7.70
N ASP A 394 11.87 -17.04 -6.72
CA ASP A 394 12.45 -16.05 -5.79
C ASP A 394 13.23 -14.95 -6.54
N ARG A 395 12.67 -14.47 -7.66
CA ARG A 395 13.25 -13.38 -8.46
C ARG A 395 12.56 -12.07 -8.16
N LEU A 396 13.31 -11.11 -7.63
CA LEU A 396 12.90 -9.74 -7.39
C LEU A 396 13.29 -8.87 -8.60
N THR A 397 12.36 -8.07 -9.13
CA THR A 397 12.59 -7.22 -10.31
C THR A 397 12.01 -5.83 -10.07
N CYS A 398 12.80 -4.77 -10.24
CA CYS A 398 12.32 -3.40 -10.27
C CYS A 398 11.61 -3.12 -11.60
N ILE A 399 10.31 -2.85 -11.55
CA ILE A 399 9.47 -2.60 -12.73
C ILE A 399 9.18 -1.12 -12.97
N PHE A 400 9.39 -0.28 -11.97
CA PHE A 400 9.25 1.17 -12.04
C PHE A 400 10.19 1.83 -11.02
N GLN A 401 10.78 2.96 -11.39
CA GLN A 401 11.52 3.86 -10.51
C GLN A 401 11.11 5.28 -10.85
N SER A 402 10.65 6.04 -9.87
CA SER A 402 10.38 7.46 -10.04
C SER A 402 11.69 8.25 -10.07
N GLU A 403 11.80 9.16 -11.03
CA GLU A 403 12.94 10.09 -11.14
C GLU A 403 12.52 11.53 -10.78
N ASN A 404 11.22 11.75 -10.56
CA ASN A 404 10.66 13.01 -10.05
C ASN A 404 9.17 12.82 -9.63
N PRO A 405 8.63 13.70 -8.77
CA PRO A 405 7.27 13.60 -8.26
C PRO A 405 6.17 13.61 -9.33
N GLN A 406 6.45 14.15 -10.55
CA GLN A 406 5.44 14.13 -11.62
C GLN A 406 5.15 12.72 -12.11
N ALA A 407 6.16 11.86 -12.21
CA ALA A 407 6.03 10.47 -12.65
C ALA A 407 5.38 9.59 -11.58
N GLY A 408 5.67 9.85 -10.31
CA GLY A 408 5.14 9.18 -9.13
C GLY A 408 5.73 9.81 -7.88
N ASN A 409 4.92 10.08 -6.88
CA ASN A 409 5.28 10.82 -5.69
C ASN A 409 5.03 9.97 -4.44
N ASN A 410 6.06 9.23 -4.03
CA ASN A 410 6.01 8.38 -2.84
C ASN A 410 4.75 7.51 -2.83
N PHE A 411 4.71 6.51 -3.70
CA PHE A 411 3.63 5.54 -3.68
C PHE A 411 3.67 4.77 -2.37
N ASP A 412 2.53 4.65 -1.76
CA ASP A 412 2.31 3.91 -0.53
C ASP A 412 1.56 2.61 -0.85
N ASN A 413 0.25 2.62 -0.90
CA ASN A 413 -0.55 1.43 -1.12
C ASN A 413 -0.64 1.01 -2.61
N ILE A 414 -0.84 -0.28 -2.85
CA ILE A 414 -0.92 -0.88 -4.18
C ILE A 414 -2.05 -1.90 -4.27
N THR A 415 -2.75 -1.93 -5.39
CA THR A 415 -3.69 -3.02 -5.71
C THR A 415 -3.61 -3.39 -7.20
N VAL A 416 -4.03 -4.60 -7.53
CA VAL A 416 -4.17 -5.04 -8.92
C VAL A 416 -5.62 -5.35 -9.23
N SER A 417 -6.17 -4.69 -10.23
CA SER A 417 -7.57 -4.90 -10.63
C SER A 417 -7.80 -6.32 -11.15
N PRO A 418 -9.03 -6.84 -11.12
CA PRO A 418 -9.36 -8.12 -11.78
C PRO A 418 -9.06 -8.15 -13.27
N ARG A 419 -8.86 -6.99 -13.91
CA ARG A 419 -8.44 -6.85 -15.33
C ARG A 419 -6.92 -6.90 -15.49
N GLY A 420 -6.15 -6.78 -14.40
CA GLY A 420 -4.70 -6.85 -14.35
C GLY A 420 -4.00 -5.49 -14.44
N GLY A 421 -4.72 -4.39 -14.30
CA GLY A 421 -4.13 -3.06 -14.14
C GLY A 421 -3.66 -2.84 -12.71
N VAL A 422 -2.48 -2.30 -12.55
CA VAL A 422 -1.92 -1.90 -11.25
C VAL A 422 -2.39 -0.48 -10.93
N LEU A 423 -2.89 -0.28 -9.72
CA LEU A 423 -3.26 1.03 -9.17
C LEU A 423 -2.42 1.30 -7.93
N LEU A 424 -1.87 2.50 -7.87
CA LEU A 424 -0.97 2.99 -6.83
C LEU A 424 -1.63 4.19 -6.13
N CYS A 425 -1.54 4.24 -4.82
CA CYS A 425 -1.92 5.37 -3.98
C CYS A 425 -0.68 6.20 -3.67
N GLU A 426 -0.76 7.53 -3.76
CA GLU A 426 0.34 8.43 -3.38
C GLU A 426 0.20 8.94 -1.95
N ASP A 427 1.36 9.12 -1.30
CA ASP A 427 1.56 9.75 0.00
C ASP A 427 2.78 10.69 -0.01
N GLY A 428 2.88 11.58 -0.98
CA GLY A 428 4.02 12.51 -1.14
C GLY A 428 3.71 13.96 -0.83
N GLY A 429 2.56 14.28 -0.21
CA GLY A 429 2.14 15.65 0.11
C GLY A 429 1.52 16.40 -1.08
N GLY A 430 1.13 15.68 -2.13
CA GLY A 430 0.43 16.20 -3.31
C GLY A 430 1.34 16.78 -4.40
N VAL A 431 0.85 16.74 -5.62
CA VAL A 431 1.55 17.25 -6.81
C VAL A 431 0.72 18.33 -7.50
N GLU A 432 1.35 19.47 -7.80
CA GLU A 432 0.78 20.51 -8.68
C GLU A 432 1.02 20.12 -10.14
N ASP A 433 -0.05 19.89 -10.89
CA ASP A 433 -0.03 19.53 -12.30
C ASP A 433 -1.09 20.31 -13.11
N ALA A 434 -1.38 19.90 -14.34
CA ALA A 434 -2.37 20.54 -15.21
C ALA A 434 -3.80 20.52 -14.62
N PHE A 435 -4.06 19.73 -13.59
CA PHE A 435 -5.36 19.57 -12.90
C PHE A 435 -5.37 20.21 -11.50
N GLY A 436 -4.32 20.97 -11.15
CA GLY A 436 -4.13 21.65 -9.87
C GLY A 436 -3.42 20.77 -8.83
N MET A 437 -3.34 21.25 -7.61
CA MET A 437 -2.73 20.54 -6.47
C MET A 437 -3.56 19.36 -6.02
N GLY A 438 -2.93 18.27 -5.60
CA GLY A 438 -3.56 17.15 -4.89
C GLY A 438 -2.84 15.82 -5.08
N GLU A 439 -3.00 14.94 -4.10
CA GLU A 439 -2.57 13.54 -4.14
C GLU A 439 -3.32 12.75 -5.21
N ARG A 440 -2.66 11.74 -5.78
CA ARG A 440 -3.15 11.04 -6.98
C ARG A 440 -3.31 9.54 -6.74
N LEU A 441 -4.31 8.98 -7.44
CA LEU A 441 -4.33 7.54 -7.75
C LEU A 441 -3.74 7.36 -9.14
N MET A 442 -2.64 6.61 -9.22
CA MET A 442 -1.87 6.43 -10.45
C MET A 442 -1.99 5.00 -10.95
N GLY A 443 -2.29 4.84 -12.24
CA GLY A 443 -2.18 3.54 -12.90
C GLY A 443 -0.75 3.29 -13.38
N LEU A 444 -0.29 2.03 -13.31
CA LEU A 444 1.01 1.60 -13.83
C LEU A 444 0.80 0.62 -14.99
N THR A 445 1.39 0.89 -16.14
CA THR A 445 1.35 0.01 -17.30
C THR A 445 2.38 -1.13 -17.20
N PRO A 446 2.21 -2.23 -17.94
CA PRO A 446 3.23 -3.29 -18.02
C PRO A 446 4.59 -2.82 -18.59
N ALA A 447 4.63 -1.64 -19.21
CA ALA A 447 5.86 -1.04 -19.73
C ALA A 447 6.59 -0.16 -18.69
N GLY A 448 6.04 -0.02 -17.48
CA GLY A 448 6.58 0.85 -16.43
C GLY A 448 6.25 2.33 -16.63
N GLU A 449 5.14 2.65 -17.30
CA GLU A 449 4.66 4.01 -17.50
C GLU A 449 3.50 4.28 -16.55
N THR A 450 3.49 5.44 -15.90
CA THR A 450 2.39 5.86 -15.03
C THR A 450 1.36 6.71 -15.78
N TYR A 451 0.13 6.72 -15.29
CA TYR A 451 -0.93 7.61 -15.76
C TYR A 451 -1.87 7.99 -14.63
N LEU A 452 -2.37 9.22 -14.66
CA LEU A 452 -3.33 9.71 -13.68
C LEU A 452 -4.70 9.04 -13.88
N PHE A 453 -5.25 8.44 -12.79
CA PHE A 453 -6.61 7.93 -12.77
C PHE A 453 -7.56 8.83 -11.97
N ALA A 454 -7.19 9.22 -10.75
CA ALA A 454 -8.01 10.10 -9.91
C ALA A 454 -7.13 11.08 -9.13
N LYS A 455 -7.74 12.18 -8.67
CA LYS A 455 -7.04 13.18 -7.86
C LYS A 455 -7.89 13.60 -6.67
N ASN A 456 -7.27 13.74 -5.52
CA ASN A 456 -7.87 14.30 -4.32
C ASN A 456 -8.22 15.79 -4.57
N ASN A 457 -9.45 16.19 -4.26
CA ASN A 457 -9.95 17.56 -4.41
C ASN A 457 -10.66 18.06 -3.13
N VAL A 458 -10.37 17.43 -1.99
CA VAL A 458 -11.05 17.71 -0.73
C VAL A 458 -10.55 19.03 -0.15
N GLN A 459 -11.43 20.04 -0.19
CA GLN A 459 -11.31 21.31 0.52
C GLN A 459 -12.64 21.55 1.22
N LEU A 460 -12.60 21.72 2.53
CA LEU A 460 -13.80 21.80 3.36
C LEU A 460 -13.88 23.13 4.10
N THR A 461 -14.98 23.83 3.87
CA THR A 461 -15.40 24.96 4.72
C THR A 461 -16.41 24.49 5.77
N ALA A 462 -16.66 25.30 6.80
CA ALA A 462 -17.74 25.01 7.75
C ALA A 462 -19.11 24.88 7.10
N ALA A 463 -19.33 25.48 5.93
CA ALA A 463 -20.57 25.32 5.16
C ALA A 463 -20.65 23.96 4.50
N ASP A 464 -19.53 23.47 3.96
CA ASP A 464 -19.46 22.15 3.30
C ASP A 464 -19.65 21.03 4.33
N ILE A 465 -19.00 21.13 5.51
CA ILE A 465 -19.16 20.17 6.61
C ILE A 465 -20.63 20.09 7.04
N ARG A 466 -21.29 21.23 7.22
CA ARG A 466 -22.72 21.28 7.54
C ARG A 466 -23.59 20.73 6.41
N GLN A 467 -23.28 21.04 5.14
CA GLN A 467 -23.99 20.51 3.98
C GLN A 467 -23.87 18.98 3.92
N ALA A 468 -22.70 18.45 4.19
CA ALA A 468 -22.44 17.01 4.26
C ALA A 468 -23.10 16.33 5.47
N GLY A 469 -23.65 17.10 6.42
CA GLY A 469 -24.23 16.56 7.65
C GLY A 469 -23.20 16.00 8.63
N LYS A 470 -21.93 16.48 8.56
CA LYS A 470 -20.82 15.99 9.38
C LYS A 470 -20.61 16.84 10.63
N SER A 471 -20.04 16.24 11.67
CA SER A 471 -19.72 16.93 12.93
C SER A 471 -18.41 17.68 12.81
N ALA A 472 -18.43 18.99 13.12
CA ALA A 472 -17.22 19.82 13.21
C ALA A 472 -16.31 19.45 14.41
N GLU A 473 -16.72 18.52 15.26
CA GLU A 473 -15.87 17.95 16.30
C GLU A 473 -14.82 17.04 15.69
N PHE A 474 -15.22 16.23 14.71
CA PHE A 474 -14.37 15.21 14.08
C PHE A 474 -13.80 15.65 12.73
N VAL A 475 -14.59 16.33 11.90
CA VAL A 475 -14.16 16.83 10.58
C VAL A 475 -13.93 18.34 10.69
N LYS A 476 -12.69 18.78 10.47
CA LYS A 476 -12.30 20.19 10.56
C LYS A 476 -12.39 20.90 9.20
N GLU A 477 -12.45 22.25 9.23
CA GLU A 477 -12.21 23.06 8.04
C GLU A 477 -10.74 22.94 7.63
N GLY A 478 -10.46 22.79 6.36
CA GLY A 478 -9.09 22.66 5.87
C GLY A 478 -9.00 22.34 4.38
N ASP A 479 -7.77 22.40 3.91
CA ASP A 479 -7.36 21.87 2.61
C ASP A 479 -6.72 20.50 2.87
N TYR A 480 -7.34 19.47 2.37
CA TYR A 480 -6.94 18.08 2.54
C TYR A 480 -6.43 17.46 1.24
N ARG A 481 -6.12 18.29 0.23
CA ARG A 481 -5.69 17.79 -1.07
C ARG A 481 -4.31 17.13 -1.05
N ASP A 482 -3.52 17.43 -0.04
CA ASP A 482 -2.20 16.88 0.24
C ASP A 482 -2.22 15.66 1.16
N THR A 483 -3.41 15.18 1.55
CA THR A 483 -3.51 13.96 2.35
C THR A 483 -3.56 12.73 1.46
N GLU A 484 -2.97 11.67 1.96
CA GLU A 484 -2.74 10.42 1.25
C GLU A 484 -4.03 9.69 0.83
N TRP A 485 -3.87 8.91 -0.23
CA TRP A 485 -4.80 7.87 -0.62
C TRP A 485 -4.37 6.54 -0.02
N ALA A 486 -5.30 5.83 0.65
CA ALA A 486 -5.01 4.56 1.28
C ALA A 486 -6.05 3.48 0.96
N GLY A 487 -5.69 2.22 1.14
CA GLY A 487 -6.59 1.07 1.11
C GLY A 487 -7.35 0.83 -0.20
N ALA A 488 -6.76 1.17 -1.35
CA ALA A 488 -7.41 0.93 -2.63
C ALA A 488 -7.65 -0.57 -2.87
N THR A 489 -8.90 -0.94 -3.17
CA THR A 489 -9.28 -2.33 -3.44
C THR A 489 -10.43 -2.42 -4.43
N PHE A 490 -10.35 -3.38 -5.37
CA PHE A 490 -11.45 -3.66 -6.29
C PHE A 490 -12.37 -4.76 -5.73
N ASP A 491 -13.66 -4.65 -6.04
CA ASP A 491 -14.55 -5.79 -5.85
C ASP A 491 -14.20 -6.94 -6.82
N PRO A 492 -14.54 -8.20 -6.51
CA PRO A 492 -14.19 -9.33 -7.39
C PRO A 492 -14.72 -9.24 -8.82
N SER A 493 -15.78 -8.46 -9.07
CA SER A 493 -16.30 -8.24 -10.43
C SER A 493 -15.52 -7.16 -11.20
N GLY A 494 -14.72 -6.34 -10.50
CA GLY A 494 -14.02 -5.18 -11.04
C GLY A 494 -14.96 -4.04 -11.47
N GLN A 495 -16.17 -3.96 -10.91
CA GLN A 495 -17.10 -2.86 -11.18
C GLN A 495 -16.96 -1.71 -10.20
N TRP A 496 -16.47 -1.99 -8.99
CA TRP A 496 -16.28 -1.02 -7.93
C TRP A 496 -14.81 -0.98 -7.49
N LEU A 497 -14.29 0.23 -7.37
CA LEU A 497 -13.07 0.54 -6.64
C LEU A 497 -13.48 1.18 -5.32
N PHE A 498 -13.02 0.63 -4.22
CA PHE A 498 -13.10 1.24 -2.90
C PHE A 498 -11.74 1.81 -2.54
N VAL A 499 -11.71 2.99 -1.92
CA VAL A 499 -10.47 3.66 -1.54
C VAL A 499 -10.74 4.68 -0.43
N ASN A 500 -9.76 4.95 0.38
CA ASN A 500 -9.81 5.92 1.47
C ASN A 500 -9.00 7.18 1.15
N LEU A 501 -9.38 8.30 1.74
CA LEU A 501 -8.47 9.39 2.11
C LEU A 501 -8.27 9.30 3.61
N GLN A 502 -7.02 9.20 4.05
CA GLN A 502 -6.66 9.01 5.45
C GLN A 502 -7.20 10.17 6.29
N SER A 503 -6.92 11.39 5.91
CA SER A 503 -7.50 12.60 6.49
C SER A 503 -8.40 13.33 5.48
N PRO A 504 -9.58 13.81 5.88
CA PRO A 504 -10.18 13.82 7.22
C PRO A 504 -10.90 12.50 7.56
N GLY A 505 -10.53 11.37 7.00
CA GLY A 505 -11.14 10.05 7.16
C GLY A 505 -12.41 9.89 6.33
N ILE A 506 -12.27 9.55 5.05
CA ILE A 506 -13.39 9.34 4.11
C ILE A 506 -13.15 8.07 3.30
N THR A 507 -14.16 7.20 3.23
CA THR A 507 -14.15 6.06 2.29
C THR A 507 -14.98 6.38 1.06
N PHE A 508 -14.48 6.03 -0.11
CA PHE A 508 -15.16 6.20 -1.39
C PHE A 508 -15.46 4.86 -2.06
N ALA A 509 -16.58 4.79 -2.77
CA ALA A 509 -16.87 3.76 -3.74
C ALA A 509 -16.99 4.40 -5.12
N ILE A 510 -16.10 4.05 -6.04
CA ILE A 510 -15.97 4.62 -7.38
C ILE A 510 -16.42 3.57 -8.41
N THR A 511 -17.21 3.97 -9.40
CA THR A 511 -17.62 3.11 -10.52
C THR A 511 -17.67 3.90 -11.83
N GLY A 512 -17.50 3.20 -12.95
CA GLY A 512 -17.50 3.85 -14.26
C GLY A 512 -17.12 2.92 -15.40
N PRO A 513 -16.73 3.47 -16.54
CA PRO A 513 -16.39 2.72 -17.76
C PRO A 513 -14.98 2.11 -17.69
N TRP A 514 -14.79 1.14 -16.82
CA TRP A 514 -13.50 0.46 -16.58
C TRP A 514 -12.93 -0.23 -17.82
N GLU A 515 -13.77 -0.60 -18.79
CA GLU A 515 -13.37 -1.24 -20.05
C GLU A 515 -12.50 -0.37 -20.97
N ARG A 516 -12.33 0.92 -20.65
CA ARG A 516 -11.44 1.82 -21.39
C ARG A 516 -9.96 1.57 -21.12
N GLY A 517 -9.62 0.86 -20.02
CA GLY A 517 -8.27 0.58 -19.61
C GLY A 517 -8.15 -0.78 -18.93
N LEU A 518 -7.12 -0.95 -18.09
CA LEU A 518 -6.84 -2.20 -17.38
C LEU A 518 -7.23 -2.16 -15.89
N LEU A 519 -7.55 -0.97 -15.32
CA LEU A 519 -8.04 -0.87 -13.94
C LEU A 519 -9.42 -1.46 -13.82
#